data_efac666248b7453e3ef08a7e317bbe91
#
_entry.id   efac666248b7453e3ef08a7e317bbe91
#
_cell.length_a   1.000
_cell.length_b   1.000
_cell.length_c   1.000
_cell.angle_alpha   90.00
_cell.angle_beta   90.00
_cell.angle_gamma   90.00
#
_symmetry.space_group_name_H-M   'P 1'
#
loop_
_entity.id
_entity.type
_entity.pdbx_description
1 polymer ?
#
loop_
_entity_poly.entity_id
_entity_poly.type
_entity_poly.pdbx_seq_one_letter_code
_entity_poly.pdbx_strand_id
1 'polypeptide(L)'
;KKKSTENVLRQIALAQTEYYSDNQIYYYNNTGNDCTATVTTSQSIETDLLGGSKTIIDPKDKKALNGYWICISNDASGFKAKAIEENNRSGCKIELFADTRVDRNNKC
;
A
#
# COMPACT_ATOMS: atom_id res chain seq x y z
N LYS A 1 -15.07 -1.70 -4.04
CA LYS A 1 -13.96 -1.19 -3.23
C LYS A 1 -12.75 -2.11 -3.21
N LYS A 2 -12.97 -3.42 -3.10
CA LYS A 2 -11.85 -4.36 -3.13
C LYS A 2 -11.11 -4.30 -4.45
N LYS A 3 -11.81 -4.24 -5.55
CA LYS A 3 -11.20 -4.19 -6.86
C LYS A 3 -10.47 -2.87 -7.08
N SER A 4 -11.06 -1.74 -6.67
CA SER A 4 -10.38 -0.46 -6.77
C SER A 4 -9.15 -0.42 -5.87
N THR A 5 -9.19 -1.09 -4.72
CA THR A 5 -8.03 -1.20 -3.84
C THR A 5 -6.93 -2.02 -4.47
N GLU A 6 -7.26 -3.13 -5.14
CA GLU A 6 -6.25 -3.88 -5.89
C GLU A 6 -5.61 -3.05 -6.98
N ASN A 7 -6.40 -2.24 -7.68
CA ASN A 7 -5.86 -1.34 -8.70
C ASN A 7 -4.88 -0.35 -8.11
N VAL A 8 -5.20 0.18 -6.92
CA VAL A 8 -4.28 1.08 -6.20
C VAL A 8 -2.99 0.35 -5.82
N LEU A 9 -3.10 -0.88 -5.33
CA LEU A 9 -1.90 -1.66 -5.01
C LEU A 9 -1.04 -1.90 -6.25
N ARG A 10 -1.65 -2.11 -7.42
CA ARG A 10 -0.89 -2.28 -8.66
C ARG A 10 -0.21 -0.98 -9.09
N GLN A 11 -0.84 0.17 -8.85
CA GLN A 11 -0.20 1.46 -9.09
C GLN A 11 1.00 1.65 -8.17
N ILE A 12 0.89 1.21 -6.91
CA ILE A 12 2.01 1.22 -5.98
C ILE A 12 3.15 0.35 -6.53
N ALA A 13 2.84 -0.83 -7.06
CA ALA A 13 3.85 -1.70 -7.63
C ALA A 13 4.58 -1.04 -8.80
N LEU A 14 3.87 -0.32 -9.65
CA LEU A 14 4.50 0.43 -10.75
C LEU A 14 5.41 1.53 -10.21
N ALA A 15 4.93 2.28 -9.22
CA ALA A 15 5.75 3.35 -8.60
C ALA A 15 6.99 2.76 -7.93
N GLN A 16 6.88 1.58 -7.32
CA GLN A 16 8.01 0.89 -6.72
C GLN A 16 9.06 0.49 -7.74
N THR A 17 8.64 0.12 -8.95
CA THR A 17 9.57 -0.22 -10.02
C THR A 17 10.41 1.00 -10.39
N GLU A 18 9.79 2.18 -10.51
CA GLU A 18 10.51 3.42 -10.78
C GLU A 18 11.40 3.82 -9.61
N TYR A 19 10.88 3.70 -8.39
CA TYR A 19 11.62 4.04 -7.19
C TYR A 19 12.89 3.19 -7.08
N TYR A 20 12.78 1.89 -7.33
CA TYR A 20 13.92 0.98 -7.30
C TYR A 20 14.93 1.33 -8.38
N SER A 21 14.46 1.69 -9.58
CA SER A 21 15.35 2.09 -10.67
C SER A 21 16.21 3.29 -10.26
N ASP A 22 15.61 4.25 -9.55
CA ASP A 22 16.30 5.48 -9.16
C ASP A 22 17.16 5.31 -7.90
N ASN A 23 16.76 4.44 -6.97
CA ASN A 23 17.33 4.40 -5.63
C ASN A 23 18.02 3.08 -5.28
N GLN A 24 17.87 2.04 -6.10
CA GLN A 24 18.43 0.70 -5.89
C GLN A 24 17.86 0.01 -4.65
N ILE A 25 16.71 0.48 -4.16
CA ILE A 25 15.99 -0.08 -3.03
C ILE A 25 14.51 0.25 -3.22
N TYR A 26 13.62 -0.61 -2.74
CA TYR A 26 12.18 -0.31 -2.71
C TYR A 26 11.86 0.65 -1.58
N TYR A 27 10.74 1.35 -1.73
CA TYR A 27 10.21 2.21 -0.68
C TYR A 27 9.56 1.35 0.41
N TYR A 28 9.83 1.64 1.68
CA TYR A 28 9.21 0.96 2.82
C TYR A 28 8.75 1.98 3.85
N ASN A 29 7.56 1.72 4.45
CA ASN A 29 7.18 2.36 5.70
C ASN A 29 7.92 1.71 6.87
N ASN A 30 8.20 0.41 6.74
CA ASN A 30 8.85 -0.38 7.78
C ASN A 30 9.78 -1.37 7.09
N THR A 31 11.05 -1.39 7.50
CA THR A 31 12.06 -2.28 6.92
C THR A 31 11.92 -3.73 7.40
N GLY A 32 11.12 -3.97 8.44
CA GLY A 32 10.77 -5.32 8.84
C GLY A 32 9.88 -6.00 7.82
N ASN A 33 9.56 -7.28 8.05
CA ASN A 33 8.80 -8.08 7.09
C ASN A 33 7.29 -7.93 7.23
N ASP A 34 6.83 -7.00 8.06
CA ASP A 34 5.40 -6.68 8.19
C ASP A 34 5.26 -5.24 8.65
N CYS A 35 4.05 -4.70 8.50
CA CYS A 35 3.75 -3.33 8.89
C CYS A 35 2.29 -3.22 9.28
N THR A 36 1.95 -2.12 9.94
CA THR A 36 0.56 -1.81 10.27
C THR A 36 0.09 -0.65 9.38
N ALA A 37 -0.95 -0.89 8.62
CA ALA A 37 -1.50 0.14 7.72
C ALA A 37 -2.33 1.13 8.54
N THR A 38 -1.98 2.41 8.41
CA THR A 38 -2.60 3.51 9.16
C THR A 38 -2.74 4.72 8.25
N VAL A 39 -3.35 5.78 8.78
CA VAL A 39 -3.40 7.06 8.08
C VAL A 39 -1.98 7.59 7.84
N THR A 40 -1.08 7.40 8.80
CA THR A 40 0.29 7.90 8.70
C THR A 40 1.07 7.19 7.60
N THR A 41 1.00 5.84 7.54
CA THR A 41 1.70 5.11 6.49
C THR A 41 1.14 5.45 5.13
N SER A 42 -0.17 5.61 5.03
CA SER A 42 -0.84 5.95 3.77
C SER A 42 -0.41 7.33 3.29
N GLN A 43 -0.31 8.31 4.18
CA GLN A 43 0.17 9.65 3.82
C GLN A 43 1.61 9.62 3.33
N SER A 44 2.47 8.85 3.98
CA SER A 44 3.88 8.75 3.57
C SER A 44 3.99 8.14 2.17
N ILE A 45 3.24 7.08 1.91
CA ILE A 45 3.23 6.48 0.57
C ILE A 45 2.73 7.48 -0.47
N GLU A 46 1.63 8.17 -0.16
CA GLU A 46 1.04 9.13 -1.09
C GLU A 46 2.02 10.24 -1.43
N THR A 47 2.72 10.76 -0.44
CA THR A 47 3.64 11.89 -0.62
C THR A 47 4.98 11.43 -1.20
N ASP A 48 5.58 10.39 -0.63
CA ASP A 48 6.96 10.04 -0.92
C ASP A 48 7.10 9.11 -2.12
N LEU A 49 6.10 8.27 -2.36
CA LEU A 49 6.17 7.31 -3.47
C LEU A 49 5.29 7.73 -4.64
N LEU A 50 4.09 8.24 -4.38
CA LEU A 50 3.11 8.55 -5.42
C LEU A 50 3.07 10.02 -5.81
N GLY A 51 3.89 10.86 -5.19
CA GLY A 51 4.01 12.27 -5.58
C GLY A 51 2.80 13.13 -5.25
N GLY A 52 1.95 12.71 -4.33
CA GLY A 52 0.80 13.50 -3.91
C GLY A 52 -0.36 13.46 -4.90
N SER A 53 -0.48 12.41 -5.69
CA SER A 53 -1.47 12.30 -6.76
C SER A 53 -2.90 12.02 -6.27
N LYS A 54 -3.12 11.93 -4.96
CA LYS A 54 -4.41 11.59 -4.35
C LYS A 54 -4.92 10.23 -4.83
N THR A 55 -4.07 9.23 -4.73
CA THR A 55 -4.40 7.87 -5.15
C THR A 55 -4.99 7.05 -3.99
N ILE A 56 -4.39 7.14 -2.80
CA ILE A 56 -4.82 6.34 -1.65
C ILE A 56 -5.43 7.15 -0.53
N ILE A 57 -5.03 8.41 -0.40
CA ILE A 57 -5.53 9.27 0.67
C ILE A 57 -5.61 10.70 0.16
N ASP A 58 -6.59 11.45 0.65
CA ASP A 58 -6.59 12.89 0.49
C ASP A 58 -5.74 13.47 1.62
N PRO A 59 -4.54 14.01 1.33
CA PRO A 59 -3.65 14.49 2.39
C PRO A 59 -4.26 15.63 3.22
N LYS A 60 -5.17 16.39 2.62
CA LYS A 60 -5.81 17.52 3.30
C LYS A 60 -6.83 17.04 4.31
N ASP A 61 -7.72 16.14 3.90
CA ASP A 61 -8.79 15.62 4.76
C ASP A 61 -8.37 14.41 5.57
N LYS A 62 -7.25 13.77 5.21
CA LYS A 62 -6.73 12.57 5.86
C LYS A 62 -7.73 11.43 5.83
N LYS A 63 -8.44 11.30 4.71
CA LYS A 63 -9.43 10.25 4.51
C LYS A 63 -8.96 9.28 3.43
N ALA A 64 -9.19 8.00 3.68
CA ALA A 64 -8.89 6.96 2.70
C ALA A 64 -9.84 7.09 1.52
N LEU A 65 -9.28 7.18 0.31
CA LEU A 65 -10.09 7.40 -0.90
C LEU A 65 -10.86 6.15 -1.32
N ASN A 66 -10.37 4.97 -0.97
CA ASN A 66 -11.01 3.70 -1.31
C ASN A 66 -11.43 2.91 -0.07
N GLY A 67 -11.43 3.56 1.10
CA GLY A 67 -11.83 2.92 2.35
C GLY A 67 -10.78 1.99 2.97
N TYR A 68 -9.55 2.03 2.47
CA TYR A 68 -8.46 1.18 2.96
C TYR A 68 -7.24 2.02 3.29
N TRP A 69 -6.58 1.69 4.40
CA TRP A 69 -5.24 2.18 4.70
C TRP A 69 -4.21 1.21 4.12
N ILE A 70 -3.06 1.74 3.73
CA ILE A 70 -2.02 0.93 3.08
C ILE A 70 -0.69 1.18 3.77
N CYS A 71 0.11 0.12 3.91
CA CYS A 71 1.49 0.22 4.33
C CYS A 71 2.36 -0.70 3.48
N ILE A 72 3.65 -0.40 3.43
CA ILE A 72 4.61 -1.18 2.65
C ILE A 72 5.73 -1.62 3.57
N SER A 73 6.06 -2.91 3.52
CA SER A 73 7.16 -3.49 4.29
C SER A 73 8.08 -4.28 3.38
N ASN A 74 9.24 -4.64 3.91
CA ASN A 74 10.15 -5.56 3.24
C ASN A 74 9.49 -6.94 3.10
N ASP A 75 9.93 -7.69 2.12
CA ASP A 75 9.47 -9.06 1.89
C ASP A 75 10.57 -9.81 1.12
N ALA A 76 10.54 -11.13 1.18
CA ALA A 76 11.51 -11.95 0.45
C ALA A 76 11.46 -11.70 -1.05
N SER A 77 10.29 -11.34 -1.60
CA SER A 77 10.13 -11.01 -3.02
C SER A 77 10.63 -9.61 -3.36
N GLY A 78 10.88 -8.77 -2.36
CA GLY A 78 11.28 -7.37 -2.52
C GLY A 78 10.46 -6.44 -1.64
N PHE A 79 9.14 -6.43 -1.79
CA PHE A 79 8.25 -5.65 -0.93
C PHE A 79 6.89 -6.34 -0.83
N LYS A 80 6.14 -5.93 0.20
CA LYS A 80 4.75 -6.32 0.39
C LYS A 80 3.95 -5.06 0.70
N ALA A 81 2.96 -4.75 -0.15
CA ALA A 81 2.03 -3.66 0.08
C ALA A 81 0.73 -4.25 0.64
N LYS A 82 0.36 -3.82 1.83
CA LYS A 82 -0.79 -4.37 2.56
C LYS A 82 -1.88 -3.32 2.69
N ALA A 83 -3.12 -3.71 2.38
CA ALA A 83 -4.30 -2.85 2.53
C ALA A 83 -5.25 -3.47 3.53
N ILE A 84 -5.69 -2.68 4.50
CA ILE A 84 -6.73 -3.05 5.46
C ILE A 84 -7.78 -1.97 5.50
N GLU A 85 -9.03 -2.36 5.79
CA GLU A 85 -10.13 -1.40 5.85
C GLU A 85 -9.86 -0.34 6.93
N GLU A 86 -10.16 0.92 6.62
CA GLU A 86 -9.90 2.00 7.56
C GLU A 86 -10.74 1.86 8.83
N ASN A 87 -11.93 1.26 8.75
CA ASN A 87 -12.78 1.03 9.91
C ASN A 87 -12.70 -0.41 10.43
N ASN A 88 -11.90 -1.25 9.78
CA ASN A 88 -11.69 -2.65 10.15
C ASN A 88 -13.00 -3.43 10.32
N ARG A 89 -14.01 -3.08 9.52
CA ARG A 89 -15.37 -3.62 9.70
C ARG A 89 -15.44 -5.12 9.42
N SER A 90 -14.87 -5.57 8.32
CA SER A 90 -14.94 -6.98 7.93
C SER A 90 -13.66 -7.74 8.24
N GLY A 91 -12.57 -7.04 8.52
CA GLY A 91 -11.26 -7.66 8.69
C GLY A 91 -10.60 -8.06 7.39
N CYS A 92 -11.11 -7.60 6.25
CA CYS A 92 -10.51 -7.89 4.95
C CYS A 92 -9.10 -7.32 4.88
N LYS A 93 -8.15 -8.14 4.44
CA LYS A 93 -6.77 -7.75 4.21
C LYS A 93 -6.35 -8.21 2.82
N ILE A 94 -5.79 -7.30 2.06
CA ILE A 94 -5.30 -7.57 0.70
C ILE A 94 -3.81 -7.23 0.67
N GLU A 95 -2.98 -8.14 0.17
CA GLU A 95 -1.54 -7.93 0.07
C GLU A 95 -1.09 -8.14 -1.36
N LEU A 96 -0.26 -7.23 -1.86
CA LEU A 96 0.39 -7.35 -3.17
C LEU A 96 1.89 -7.39 -2.97
N PHE A 97 2.54 -8.37 -3.58
CA PHE A 97 3.98 -8.61 -3.44
C PHE A 97 4.72 -8.13 -4.69
N ALA A 98 6.02 -7.94 -4.55
CA ALA A 98 6.85 -7.45 -5.66
C ALA A 98 6.80 -8.35 -6.89
N ASP A 99 6.55 -9.65 -6.72
CA ASP A 99 6.39 -10.59 -7.82
C ASP A 99 5.00 -10.56 -8.45
N THR A 100 4.17 -9.59 -8.09
CA THR A 100 2.80 -9.36 -8.56
C THR A 100 1.75 -10.31 -7.98
N ARG A 101 2.14 -11.21 -7.08
CA ARG A 101 1.21 -12.11 -6.40
C ARG A 101 0.29 -11.29 -5.48
N VAL A 102 -0.99 -11.64 -5.48
CA VAL A 102 -1.99 -10.99 -4.63
C VAL A 102 -2.56 -12.04 -3.68
N ASP A 103 -2.52 -11.74 -2.39
CA ASP A 103 -3.14 -12.57 -1.36
C ASP A 103 -4.28 -11.80 -0.71
N ARG A 104 -5.41 -12.47 -0.53
CA ARG A 104 -6.54 -11.94 0.24
C ARG A 104 -6.82 -12.92 1.36
N ASN A 105 -7.11 -12.39 2.56
CA ASN A 105 -7.55 -13.28 3.62
C ASN A 105 -9.01 -13.70 3.39
N ASN A 106 -9.52 -14.61 4.22
CA ASN A 106 -10.87 -15.15 4.05
C ASN A 106 -11.97 -14.17 4.49
N LYS A 107 -11.62 -12.96 4.90
CA LYS A 107 -12.58 -11.90 5.26
C LYS A 107 -12.92 -11.00 4.08
N CYS A 108 -12.25 -11.18 2.98
CA CYS A 108 -12.58 -10.48 1.76
C CYS A 108 -13.63 -11.30 1.01
#